data_42e43e8b1da045df42dc5e6b6269feb6
#
_entry.id   42e43e8b1da045df42dc5e6b6269feb6
#
_cell.length_a   1.000
_cell.length_b   1.000
_cell.length_c   1.000
_cell.angle_alpha   90.00
_cell.angle_beta   90.00
_cell.angle_gamma   90.00
#
_symmetry.space_group_name_H-M   'P 1'
#
loop_
_entity.id
_entity.type
_entity.pdbx_description
1 polymer ?
#
loop_
_entity_poly.entity_id
_entity_poly.type
_entity_poly.pdbx_seq_one_letter_code
_entity_poly.pdbx_strand_id
1 'polypeptide(L)'
;SEVSIKEQAMENLANMQSAANLNLKYKFENFVQGENSKFAYKAAMAVAQNPAGKYNPLFIYGNSGLGKTHLMQAIGHYIIFNNPKLKVKYTKTEDYINDYISNSRKTNNTIENMSKFNRKYTNIDIILIDDIQFIESKIKTMENLQYTFDSLYNKGKQIVITSDRLPKEIPTLTAALCSRFEMGLMIELTPPDLETRFEIIKKLATDNDLIHEDEALRYIARNFSNNVRELEGAFTKVCAYAEITEQELTLKLAKEVLKCEESDEGISFDQIARVTSSYFETDIKDIKGTARGQKVSMARHLSIYLCREITNQSFVNIAKYYNKKHTTIMFAYEKIKKEKDTNREISTALREIRQALKVL
;
A
#
# COMPACT_ATOMS: atom_id res chain seq x y z
N SER A 1 -21.83 34.28 -21.43
CA SER A 1 -22.42 34.25 -20.10
C SER A 1 -21.46 33.50 -19.15
N GLU A 2 -21.47 33.83 -17.86
CA GLU A 2 -20.57 33.19 -16.83
C GLU A 2 -20.75 31.67 -16.76
N VAL A 3 -21.95 31.15 -17.02
CA VAL A 3 -22.27 29.70 -17.06
C VAL A 3 -21.49 29.02 -18.17
N SER A 4 -21.44 29.57 -19.37
CA SER A 4 -20.71 29.03 -20.51
C SER A 4 -19.18 29.00 -20.28
N ILE A 5 -18.64 29.97 -19.55
CA ILE A 5 -17.20 30.01 -19.24
C ILE A 5 -16.83 28.92 -18.19
N LYS A 6 -17.71 28.70 -17.20
CA LYS A 6 -17.52 27.64 -16.20
C LYS A 6 -17.62 26.24 -16.81
N GLU A 7 -18.61 26.02 -17.70
CA GLU A 7 -18.77 24.75 -18.42
C GLU A 7 -17.54 24.45 -19.29
N GLN A 8 -17.06 25.44 -20.05
CA GLN A 8 -15.87 25.31 -20.88
C GLN A 8 -14.59 25.06 -20.06
N ALA A 9 -14.46 25.68 -18.89
CA ALA A 9 -13.35 25.42 -17.98
C ALA A 9 -13.39 24.00 -17.40
N MET A 10 -14.58 23.50 -17.03
CA MET A 10 -14.75 22.12 -16.55
C MET A 10 -14.45 21.08 -17.64
N GLU A 11 -14.91 21.31 -18.85
CA GLU A 11 -14.63 20.44 -20.00
C GLU A 11 -13.13 20.39 -20.32
N ASN A 12 -12.46 21.54 -20.32
CA ASN A 12 -11.01 21.61 -20.50
C ASN A 12 -10.26 20.86 -19.40
N LEU A 13 -10.69 20.98 -18.15
CA LEU A 13 -10.09 20.26 -17.01
C LEU A 13 -10.26 18.74 -17.17
N ALA A 14 -11.46 18.29 -17.53
CA ALA A 14 -11.74 16.86 -17.78
C ALA A 14 -10.88 16.30 -18.93
N ASN A 15 -10.73 17.06 -20.01
CA ASN A 15 -9.88 16.71 -21.14
C ASN A 15 -8.40 16.59 -20.74
N MET A 16 -7.90 17.51 -19.91
CA MET A 16 -6.52 17.46 -19.40
C MET A 16 -6.29 16.26 -18.47
N GLN A 17 -7.24 15.94 -17.61
CA GLN A 17 -7.18 14.78 -16.72
C GLN A 17 -7.21 13.46 -17.51
N SER A 18 -8.04 13.39 -18.54
CA SER A 18 -8.10 12.26 -19.47
C SER A 18 -6.80 12.12 -20.27
N ALA A 19 -6.25 13.21 -20.80
CA ALA A 19 -4.97 13.22 -21.52
C ALA A 19 -3.80 12.80 -20.63
N ALA A 20 -3.86 13.11 -19.33
CA ALA A 20 -2.90 12.67 -18.34
C ALA A 20 -3.10 11.21 -17.89
N ASN A 21 -4.20 10.56 -18.30
CA ASN A 21 -4.59 9.19 -17.94
C ASN A 21 -4.83 9.01 -16.42
N LEU A 22 -5.50 9.98 -15.78
CA LEU A 22 -5.79 9.98 -14.35
C LEU A 22 -7.20 9.47 -14.04
N ASN A 23 -7.32 8.65 -13.00
CA ASN A 23 -8.60 8.21 -12.46
C ASN A 23 -9.25 9.33 -11.64
N LEU A 24 -10.44 9.77 -12.01
CA LEU A 24 -11.17 10.87 -11.37
C LEU A 24 -11.45 10.67 -9.87
N LYS A 25 -11.46 9.41 -9.40
CA LYS A 25 -11.66 9.07 -7.99
C LYS A 25 -10.40 9.31 -7.12
N TYR A 26 -9.21 9.34 -7.73
CA TYR A 26 -7.95 9.40 -6.99
C TYR A 26 -7.49 10.84 -6.75
N LYS A 27 -8.26 11.56 -5.94
CA LYS A 27 -7.97 12.93 -5.50
C LYS A 27 -7.60 12.97 -4.02
N PHE A 28 -6.93 14.04 -3.57
CA PHE A 28 -6.61 14.24 -2.15
C PHE A 28 -7.85 14.26 -1.26
N GLU A 29 -8.95 14.84 -1.73
CA GLU A 29 -10.23 14.91 -1.01
C GLU A 29 -10.82 13.52 -0.70
N ASN A 30 -10.54 12.55 -1.59
CA ASN A 30 -11.02 11.18 -1.45
C ASN A 30 -10.08 10.29 -0.66
N PHE A 31 -8.88 10.74 -0.36
CA PHE A 31 -7.90 9.97 0.40
C PHE A 31 -8.13 10.13 1.91
N VAL A 32 -8.49 9.03 2.58
CA VAL A 32 -8.64 9.03 4.05
C VAL A 32 -7.27 8.92 4.69
N GLN A 33 -6.94 9.91 5.53
CA GLN A 33 -5.65 9.96 6.21
C GLN A 33 -5.74 9.22 7.56
N GLY A 34 -4.86 8.25 7.77
CA GLY A 34 -4.55 7.67 9.07
C GLY A 34 -3.13 8.03 9.51
N GLU A 35 -2.75 7.65 10.71
CA GLU A 35 -1.37 7.89 11.19
C GLU A 35 -0.33 7.18 10.30
N ASN A 36 -0.69 6.04 9.71
CA ASN A 36 0.13 5.27 8.75
C ASN A 36 0.44 6.03 7.46
N SER A 37 -0.41 6.94 7.04
CA SER A 37 -0.33 7.65 5.75
C SER A 37 -0.15 9.16 5.87
N LYS A 38 -0.22 9.71 7.06
CA LYS A 38 -0.16 11.15 7.33
C LYS A 38 1.10 11.83 6.79
N PHE A 39 2.25 11.19 6.96
CA PHE A 39 3.51 11.72 6.43
C PHE A 39 3.55 11.65 4.90
N ALA A 40 3.12 10.53 4.32
CA ALA A 40 3.05 10.34 2.87
C ALA A 40 2.09 11.36 2.22
N TYR A 41 0.92 11.57 2.83
CA TYR A 41 -0.04 12.58 2.36
C TYR A 41 0.55 13.99 2.36
N LYS A 42 1.20 14.40 3.46
CA LYS A 42 1.83 15.73 3.57
C LYS A 42 2.95 15.93 2.56
N ALA A 43 3.77 14.91 2.32
CA ALA A 43 4.84 14.99 1.34
C ALA A 43 4.29 15.03 -0.09
N ALA A 44 3.27 14.23 -0.40
CA ALA A 44 2.58 14.29 -1.69
C ALA A 44 1.95 15.66 -1.94
N MET A 45 1.31 16.24 -0.92
CA MET A 45 0.76 17.60 -1.00
C MET A 45 1.85 18.65 -1.21
N ALA A 46 2.99 18.54 -0.52
CA ALA A 46 4.12 19.45 -0.71
C ALA A 46 4.69 19.40 -2.13
N VAL A 47 4.78 18.19 -2.72
CA VAL A 47 5.18 18.00 -4.12
C VAL A 47 4.13 18.58 -5.07
N ALA A 48 2.86 18.39 -4.80
CA ALA A 48 1.78 18.91 -5.62
C ALA A 48 1.73 20.45 -5.63
N GLN A 49 2.01 21.07 -4.48
CA GLN A 49 2.05 22.53 -4.34
C GLN A 49 3.28 23.18 -4.97
N ASN A 50 4.43 22.50 -4.95
CA ASN A 50 5.68 23.00 -5.50
C ASN A 50 6.44 21.89 -6.24
N PRO A 51 6.00 21.54 -7.47
CA PRO A 51 6.65 20.52 -8.27
C PRO A 51 8.09 20.84 -8.58
N ALA A 52 8.96 19.82 -8.61
CA ALA A 52 10.41 19.94 -8.79
C ALA A 52 11.15 20.79 -7.73
N GLY A 53 10.48 21.04 -6.61
CA GLY A 53 11.09 21.71 -5.46
C GLY A 53 12.01 20.76 -4.66
N LYS A 54 11.78 20.71 -3.34
CA LYS A 54 12.67 20.00 -2.41
C LYS A 54 12.67 18.47 -2.56
N TYR A 55 11.55 17.87 -3.00
CA TYR A 55 11.33 16.41 -3.00
C TYR A 55 11.22 15.87 -4.42
N ASN A 56 12.38 15.67 -5.07
CA ASN A 56 12.46 15.15 -6.42
C ASN A 56 13.64 14.17 -6.56
N PRO A 57 13.40 12.88 -6.90
CA PRO A 57 12.10 12.25 -7.04
C PRO A 57 11.36 12.08 -5.72
N LEU A 58 10.03 11.88 -5.78
CA LEU A 58 9.24 11.33 -4.70
C LEU A 58 9.04 9.84 -4.96
N PHE A 59 9.50 8.99 -4.05
CA PHE A 59 9.38 7.54 -4.14
C PHE A 59 8.47 7.02 -3.02
N ILE A 60 7.29 6.49 -3.39
CA ILE A 60 6.28 5.99 -2.45
C ILE A 60 6.28 4.47 -2.54
N TYR A 61 6.59 3.77 -1.45
CA TYR A 61 6.64 2.32 -1.45
C TYR A 61 5.80 1.70 -0.32
N GLY A 62 5.55 0.40 -0.42
CA GLY A 62 4.77 -0.37 0.55
C GLY A 62 3.94 -1.44 -0.15
N ASN A 63 3.38 -2.36 0.59
CA ASN A 63 2.62 -3.50 0.08
C ASN A 63 1.51 -3.08 -0.89
N SER A 64 1.06 -4.02 -1.73
CA SER A 64 -0.03 -3.77 -2.67
C SER A 64 -1.33 -3.37 -1.95
N GLY A 65 -2.11 -2.49 -2.57
CA GLY A 65 -3.43 -2.12 -2.07
C GLY A 65 -3.45 -1.13 -0.90
N LEU A 66 -2.36 -0.40 -0.63
CA LEU A 66 -2.27 0.59 0.46
C LEU A 66 -2.58 2.04 0.04
N GLY A 67 -2.94 2.28 -1.22
CA GLY A 67 -3.29 3.61 -1.71
C GLY A 67 -2.14 4.38 -2.36
N LYS A 68 -1.01 3.75 -2.71
CA LYS A 68 0.13 4.39 -3.39
C LYS A 68 -0.28 5.08 -4.69
N THR A 69 -0.97 4.35 -5.57
CA THR A 69 -1.51 4.86 -6.84
C THR A 69 -2.48 6.01 -6.63
N HIS A 70 -3.35 5.93 -5.61
CA HIS A 70 -4.27 7.00 -5.27
C HIS A 70 -3.51 8.28 -4.92
N LEU A 71 -2.55 8.19 -4.00
CA LEU A 71 -1.77 9.34 -3.55
C LEU A 71 -0.94 9.95 -4.68
N MET A 72 -0.33 9.13 -5.53
CA MET A 72 0.40 9.56 -6.72
C MET A 72 -0.53 10.31 -7.70
N GLN A 73 -1.69 9.77 -8.02
CA GLN A 73 -2.60 10.41 -8.96
C GLN A 73 -3.25 11.66 -8.36
N ALA A 74 -3.44 11.73 -7.04
CA ALA A 74 -3.88 12.94 -6.36
C ALA A 74 -2.94 14.12 -6.57
N ILE A 75 -1.61 13.86 -6.59
CA ILE A 75 -0.62 14.89 -6.99
C ILE A 75 -0.91 15.41 -8.39
N GLY A 76 -1.13 14.52 -9.36
CA GLY A 76 -1.43 14.87 -10.74
C GLY A 76 -2.70 15.72 -10.87
N HIS A 77 -3.79 15.30 -10.22
CA HIS A 77 -5.04 16.04 -10.20
C HIS A 77 -4.89 17.46 -9.61
N TYR A 78 -4.18 17.55 -8.48
CA TYR A 78 -3.95 18.84 -7.84
C TYR A 78 -3.15 19.80 -8.74
N ILE A 79 -2.10 19.30 -9.40
CA ILE A 79 -1.27 20.11 -10.29
C ILE A 79 -2.07 20.60 -11.50
N ILE A 80 -2.82 19.71 -12.16
CA ILE A 80 -3.65 20.06 -13.33
C ILE A 80 -4.69 21.12 -12.95
N PHE A 81 -5.30 20.99 -11.78
CA PHE A 81 -6.32 21.94 -11.32
C PHE A 81 -5.73 23.33 -11.03
N ASN A 82 -4.59 23.39 -10.35
CA ASN A 82 -3.98 24.67 -9.93
C ASN A 82 -3.07 25.28 -10.99
N ASN A 83 -2.43 24.47 -11.84
CA ASN A 83 -1.50 24.89 -12.89
C ASN A 83 -1.76 24.19 -14.22
N PRO A 84 -2.84 24.53 -14.94
CA PRO A 84 -3.24 23.83 -16.16
C PRO A 84 -2.25 23.97 -17.33
N LYS A 85 -1.21 24.81 -17.19
CA LYS A 85 -0.13 24.92 -18.18
C LYS A 85 0.91 23.79 -18.07
N LEU A 86 1.00 23.14 -16.91
CA LEU A 86 1.94 22.05 -16.67
C LEU A 86 1.43 20.74 -17.26
N LYS A 87 2.29 20.07 -17.99
CA LYS A 87 2.00 18.77 -18.62
C LYS A 87 2.27 17.63 -17.64
N VAL A 88 1.20 17.02 -17.15
CA VAL A 88 1.24 15.85 -16.28
C VAL A 88 1.02 14.60 -17.11
N LYS A 89 1.82 13.57 -16.85
CA LYS A 89 1.67 12.25 -17.45
C LYS A 89 1.75 11.16 -16.38
N TYR A 90 0.67 10.40 -16.27
CA TYR A 90 0.66 9.14 -15.52
C TYR A 90 0.90 7.97 -16.50
N THR A 91 1.70 7.01 -16.06
CA THR A 91 1.93 5.76 -16.78
C THR A 91 2.20 4.62 -15.80
N LYS A 92 1.64 3.44 -16.07
CA LYS A 92 2.09 2.23 -15.41
C LYS A 92 3.42 1.80 -16.03
N THR A 93 4.26 1.16 -15.25
CA THR A 93 5.54 0.63 -15.74
C THR A 93 5.35 -0.37 -16.89
N GLU A 94 4.31 -1.20 -16.82
CA GLU A 94 3.97 -2.15 -17.89
C GLU A 94 3.64 -1.43 -19.21
N ASP A 95 2.88 -0.33 -19.15
CA ASP A 95 2.55 0.47 -20.33
C ASP A 95 3.79 1.14 -20.92
N TYR A 96 4.68 1.64 -20.07
CA TYR A 96 5.97 2.17 -20.50
C TYR A 96 6.84 1.12 -21.22
N ILE A 97 6.91 -0.10 -20.66
CA ILE A 97 7.64 -1.23 -21.25
C ILE A 97 7.06 -1.60 -22.61
N ASN A 98 5.73 -1.75 -22.69
CA ASN A 98 5.04 -2.12 -23.93
C ASN A 98 5.23 -1.06 -25.02
N ASP A 99 5.15 0.20 -24.65
CA ASP A 99 5.36 1.33 -25.55
C ASP A 99 6.81 1.38 -26.07
N TYR A 100 7.79 1.15 -25.18
CA TYR A 100 9.20 1.03 -25.56
C TYR A 100 9.43 -0.12 -26.55
N ILE A 101 8.94 -1.31 -26.24
CA ILE A 101 9.09 -2.50 -27.09
C ILE A 101 8.45 -2.27 -28.46
N SER A 102 7.23 -1.69 -28.48
CA SER A 102 6.52 -1.41 -29.73
C SER A 102 7.27 -0.45 -30.64
N ASN A 103 7.91 0.58 -30.07
CA ASN A 103 8.65 1.56 -30.85
C ASN A 103 10.06 1.08 -31.24
N SER A 104 10.69 0.22 -30.41
CA SER A 104 12.01 -0.35 -30.71
C SER A 104 11.99 -1.47 -31.77
N ARG A 105 10.85 -2.18 -31.93
CA ARG A 105 10.69 -3.29 -32.87
C ARG A 105 10.19 -2.90 -34.27
N LYS A 106 9.70 -1.69 -34.46
CA LYS A 106 9.25 -1.22 -35.76
C LYS A 106 10.44 -1.08 -36.70
N THR A 107 10.55 -1.96 -37.69
CA THR A 107 11.67 -2.05 -38.65
C THR A 107 11.77 -0.83 -39.57
N ASN A 108 10.68 -0.17 -39.86
CA ASN A 108 10.68 1.06 -40.66
C ASN A 108 10.86 2.28 -39.73
N ASN A 109 11.98 3.01 -39.88
CA ASN A 109 12.29 4.23 -39.16
C ASN A 109 12.42 4.06 -37.62
N THR A 110 13.16 3.06 -37.15
CA THR A 110 13.38 2.82 -35.70
C THR A 110 13.89 4.06 -34.97
N ILE A 111 14.78 4.85 -35.60
CA ILE A 111 15.32 6.09 -35.02
C ILE A 111 14.21 7.13 -34.79
N GLU A 112 13.34 7.31 -35.77
CA GLU A 112 12.22 8.27 -35.67
C GLU A 112 11.19 7.80 -34.62
N ASN A 113 10.89 6.50 -34.57
CA ASN A 113 9.98 5.92 -33.59
C ASN A 113 10.50 6.08 -32.17
N MET A 114 11.79 5.82 -31.95
CA MET A 114 12.44 6.02 -30.66
C MET A 114 12.51 7.51 -30.27
N SER A 115 12.72 8.40 -31.24
CA SER A 115 12.65 9.84 -31.00
C SER A 115 11.23 10.28 -30.57
N LYS A 116 10.18 9.75 -31.21
CA LYS A 116 8.77 10.01 -30.80
C LYS A 116 8.48 9.46 -29.41
N PHE A 117 8.94 8.24 -29.14
CA PHE A 117 8.83 7.64 -27.80
C PHE A 117 9.51 8.53 -26.73
N ASN A 118 10.77 8.89 -26.93
CA ASN A 118 11.50 9.71 -25.98
C ASN A 118 10.82 11.06 -25.78
N ARG A 119 10.34 11.74 -26.83
CA ARG A 119 9.59 13.00 -26.72
C ARG A 119 8.31 12.83 -25.92
N LYS A 120 7.59 11.72 -26.05
CA LYS A 120 6.36 11.40 -25.31
C LYS A 120 6.58 11.41 -23.79
N TYR A 121 7.77 10.98 -23.33
CA TYR A 121 8.11 10.84 -21.91
C TYR A 121 9.06 11.93 -21.38
N THR A 122 9.66 12.76 -22.24
CA THR A 122 10.57 13.86 -21.82
C THR A 122 10.03 15.25 -22.09
N ASN A 123 8.97 15.42 -22.91
CA ASN A 123 8.34 16.71 -23.18
C ASN A 123 7.12 16.94 -22.25
N ILE A 124 7.32 16.72 -20.98
CA ILE A 124 6.34 16.82 -19.90
C ILE A 124 6.96 17.53 -18.71
N ASP A 125 6.15 18.05 -17.80
CA ASP A 125 6.63 18.74 -16.60
C ASP A 125 6.60 17.85 -15.38
N ILE A 126 5.65 16.91 -15.33
CA ILE A 126 5.49 15.94 -14.24
C ILE A 126 5.29 14.54 -14.81
N ILE A 127 6.10 13.58 -14.37
CA ILE A 127 5.87 12.17 -14.64
C ILE A 127 5.49 11.43 -13.37
N LEU A 128 4.46 10.60 -13.49
CA LEU A 128 3.95 9.72 -12.44
C LEU A 128 4.12 8.27 -12.96
N ILE A 129 5.09 7.52 -12.42
CA ILE A 129 5.41 6.15 -12.85
C ILE A 129 4.94 5.19 -11.75
N ASP A 130 3.92 4.41 -12.07
CA ASP A 130 3.29 3.49 -11.13
C ASP A 130 3.88 2.07 -11.23
N ASP A 131 4.03 1.44 -10.06
CA ASP A 131 4.47 0.05 -9.91
C ASP A 131 5.79 -0.26 -10.62
N ILE A 132 6.86 0.48 -10.26
CA ILE A 132 8.19 0.37 -10.90
C ILE A 132 8.81 -1.03 -10.79
N GLN A 133 8.39 -1.88 -9.84
CA GLN A 133 8.89 -3.24 -9.68
C GLN A 133 8.68 -4.10 -10.94
N PHE A 134 7.70 -3.80 -11.79
CA PHE A 134 7.46 -4.53 -13.04
C PHE A 134 8.54 -4.32 -14.12
N ILE A 135 9.49 -3.39 -13.88
CA ILE A 135 10.66 -3.25 -14.77
C ILE A 135 11.70 -4.37 -14.61
N GLU A 136 11.52 -5.19 -13.59
CA GLU A 136 12.42 -6.33 -13.31
C GLU A 136 12.75 -7.13 -14.56
N SER A 137 14.04 -7.47 -14.75
CA SER A 137 14.57 -8.24 -15.88
C SER A 137 14.44 -7.58 -17.27
N LYS A 138 14.03 -6.30 -17.37
CA LYS A 138 13.89 -5.56 -18.64
C LYS A 138 15.07 -4.63 -18.90
N ILE A 139 16.28 -5.19 -19.05
CA ILE A 139 17.55 -4.44 -19.11
C ILE A 139 17.50 -3.25 -20.06
N LYS A 140 17.11 -3.46 -21.33
CA LYS A 140 17.05 -2.38 -22.34
C LYS A 140 16.04 -1.29 -21.99
N THR A 141 14.93 -1.67 -21.37
CA THR A 141 13.92 -0.70 -20.90
C THR A 141 14.43 0.07 -19.68
N MET A 142 15.20 -0.57 -18.80
CA MET A 142 15.84 0.10 -17.67
C MET A 142 16.84 1.17 -18.14
N GLU A 143 17.68 0.86 -19.14
CA GLU A 143 18.60 1.83 -19.73
C GLU A 143 17.86 3.03 -20.33
N ASN A 144 16.75 2.79 -21.01
CA ASN A 144 15.93 3.88 -21.54
C ASN A 144 15.20 4.67 -20.44
N LEU A 145 14.71 3.99 -19.39
CA LEU A 145 14.11 4.67 -18.23
C LEU A 145 15.15 5.55 -17.52
N GLN A 146 16.38 5.09 -17.40
CA GLN A 146 17.47 5.90 -16.85
C GLN A 146 17.68 7.16 -17.68
N TYR A 147 17.71 7.04 -19.02
CA TYR A 147 17.78 8.20 -19.91
C TYR A 147 16.60 9.16 -19.71
N THR A 148 15.39 8.64 -19.63
CA THR A 148 14.18 9.43 -19.38
C THR A 148 14.25 10.15 -18.05
N PHE A 149 14.67 9.45 -17.00
CA PHE A 149 14.86 10.02 -15.66
C PHE A 149 15.86 11.17 -15.67
N ASP A 150 17.07 10.93 -16.22
CA ASP A 150 18.13 11.93 -16.29
C ASP A 150 17.72 13.17 -17.10
N SER A 151 17.01 12.93 -18.22
CA SER A 151 16.50 14.02 -19.06
C SER A 151 15.50 14.91 -18.33
N LEU A 152 14.58 14.30 -17.55
CA LEU A 152 13.59 15.05 -16.78
C LEU A 152 14.22 15.74 -15.58
N TYR A 153 15.03 15.02 -14.81
CA TYR A 153 15.67 15.54 -13.62
C TYR A 153 16.56 16.75 -13.92
N ASN A 154 17.41 16.66 -14.94
CA ASN A 154 18.30 17.75 -15.36
C ASN A 154 17.54 18.98 -15.90
N LYS A 155 16.31 18.80 -16.37
CA LYS A 155 15.43 19.91 -16.80
C LYS A 155 14.58 20.46 -15.65
N GLY A 156 14.80 20.02 -14.42
CA GLY A 156 14.00 20.44 -13.27
C GLY A 156 12.53 20.00 -13.37
N LYS A 157 12.25 18.81 -13.91
CA LYS A 157 10.90 18.25 -13.99
C LYS A 157 10.63 17.32 -12.81
N GLN A 158 9.39 17.29 -12.32
CA GLN A 158 9.04 16.44 -11.19
C GLN A 158 8.89 14.98 -11.61
N ILE A 159 9.45 14.09 -10.81
CA ILE A 159 9.34 12.64 -10.95
C ILE A 159 8.68 12.09 -9.68
N VAL A 160 7.62 11.30 -9.84
CA VAL A 160 6.97 10.56 -8.75
C VAL A 160 6.92 9.08 -9.15
N ILE A 161 7.34 8.21 -8.25
CA ILE A 161 7.43 6.77 -8.51
C ILE A 161 6.74 6.02 -7.38
N THR A 162 6.00 4.95 -7.70
CA THR A 162 5.52 4.00 -6.70
C THR A 162 6.17 2.64 -6.88
N SER A 163 6.23 1.88 -5.78
CA SER A 163 6.76 0.52 -5.75
C SER A 163 6.08 -0.31 -4.66
N ASP A 164 6.08 -1.62 -4.81
CA ASP A 164 5.68 -2.54 -3.74
C ASP A 164 6.80 -2.76 -2.69
N ARG A 165 8.04 -2.35 -3.00
CA ARG A 165 9.24 -2.54 -2.18
C ARG A 165 10.28 -1.45 -2.41
N LEU A 166 11.35 -1.46 -1.61
CA LEU A 166 12.48 -0.54 -1.76
C LEU A 166 13.22 -0.78 -3.09
N PRO A 167 13.89 0.25 -3.67
CA PRO A 167 14.67 0.10 -4.90
C PRO A 167 15.71 -1.04 -4.83
N LYS A 168 16.40 -1.18 -3.69
CA LYS A 168 17.40 -2.23 -3.47
C LYS A 168 16.82 -3.65 -3.43
N GLU A 169 15.53 -3.78 -3.20
CA GLU A 169 14.83 -5.06 -3.13
C GLU A 169 14.24 -5.48 -4.47
N ILE A 170 14.28 -4.60 -5.49
CA ILE A 170 13.84 -4.93 -6.84
C ILE A 170 14.96 -5.72 -7.53
N PRO A 171 14.75 -7.01 -7.84
CA PRO A 171 15.76 -7.82 -8.48
C PRO A 171 16.18 -7.21 -9.83
N THR A 172 17.46 -7.35 -10.15
CA THR A 172 18.04 -6.85 -11.42
C THR A 172 18.00 -5.33 -11.65
N LEU A 173 17.45 -4.54 -10.73
CA LEU A 173 17.51 -3.09 -10.86
C LEU A 173 18.96 -2.60 -10.81
N THR A 174 19.35 -1.79 -11.80
CA THR A 174 20.73 -1.30 -11.87
C THR A 174 21.09 -0.39 -10.69
N ALA A 175 22.33 -0.45 -10.22
CA ALA A 175 22.81 0.43 -9.14
C ALA A 175 22.61 1.92 -9.48
N ALA A 176 22.70 2.27 -10.76
CA ALA A 176 22.46 3.63 -11.23
C ALA A 176 21.01 4.08 -11.03
N LEU A 177 20.01 3.25 -11.35
CA LEU A 177 18.60 3.56 -11.10
C LEU A 177 18.27 3.55 -9.61
N CYS A 178 18.80 2.59 -8.84
CA CYS A 178 18.66 2.60 -7.38
C CYS A 178 19.12 3.93 -6.80
N SER A 179 20.32 4.36 -7.12
CA SER A 179 20.88 5.63 -6.64
C SER A 179 20.00 6.83 -7.02
N ARG A 180 19.44 6.86 -8.24
CA ARG A 180 18.53 7.93 -8.68
C ARG A 180 17.21 7.95 -7.91
N PHE A 181 16.64 6.80 -7.62
CA PHE A 181 15.40 6.73 -6.85
C PHE A 181 15.61 7.13 -5.39
N GLU A 182 16.79 6.80 -4.83
CA GLU A 182 17.16 7.11 -3.45
C GLU A 182 17.63 8.55 -3.21
N MET A 183 17.96 9.30 -4.27
CA MET A 183 18.43 10.68 -4.10
C MET A 183 17.36 11.68 -3.67
N GLY A 184 16.08 11.32 -3.83
CA GLY A 184 14.95 12.13 -3.44
C GLY A 184 14.36 11.76 -2.07
N LEU A 185 13.06 11.90 -1.93
CA LEU A 185 12.34 11.53 -0.71
C LEU A 185 11.67 10.17 -0.89
N MET A 186 12.05 9.21 -0.05
CA MET A 186 11.41 7.88 -0.01
C MET A 186 10.44 7.80 1.17
N ILE A 187 9.24 7.30 0.93
CA ILE A 187 8.17 7.23 1.92
C ILE A 187 7.49 5.87 1.87
N GLU A 188 7.37 5.25 3.04
CA GLU A 188 6.64 4.00 3.22
C GLU A 188 5.17 4.26 3.52
N LEU A 189 4.28 3.52 2.84
CA LEU A 189 2.89 3.35 3.23
C LEU A 189 2.73 1.99 3.91
N THR A 190 2.22 2.01 5.14
CA THR A 190 1.92 0.81 5.92
C THR A 190 0.41 0.56 6.00
N PRO A 191 -0.03 -0.66 6.36
CA PRO A 191 -1.45 -0.94 6.52
C PRO A 191 -2.12 0.01 7.51
N PRO A 192 -3.36 0.47 7.23
CA PRO A 192 -4.11 1.34 8.12
C PRO A 192 -4.54 0.60 9.39
N ASP A 193 -4.68 1.34 10.48
CA ASP A 193 -5.28 0.84 11.72
C ASP A 193 -6.80 0.64 11.57
N LEU A 194 -7.44 0.08 12.58
CA LEU A 194 -8.87 -0.23 12.54
C LEU A 194 -9.75 1.00 12.32
N GLU A 195 -9.45 2.10 13.01
CA GLU A 195 -10.25 3.33 12.89
C GLU A 195 -10.09 3.95 11.51
N THR A 196 -8.88 3.97 10.97
CA THR A 196 -8.64 4.43 9.59
C THR A 196 -9.40 3.56 8.57
N ARG A 197 -9.40 2.21 8.75
CA ARG A 197 -10.17 1.31 7.88
C ARG A 197 -11.68 1.56 7.98
N PHE A 198 -12.18 1.79 9.18
CA PHE A 198 -13.59 2.14 9.40
C PHE A 198 -13.95 3.45 8.68
N GLU A 199 -13.13 4.49 8.82
CA GLU A 199 -13.36 5.78 8.15
C GLU A 199 -13.29 5.65 6.61
N ILE A 200 -12.41 4.80 6.07
CA ILE A 200 -12.37 4.51 4.62
C ILE A 200 -13.72 3.95 4.14
N ILE A 201 -14.25 2.94 4.82
CA ILE A 201 -15.52 2.31 4.40
C ILE A 201 -16.68 3.25 4.64
N LYS A 202 -16.67 4.00 5.74
CA LYS A 202 -17.70 4.97 6.04
C LYS A 202 -17.79 6.07 4.98
N LYS A 203 -16.64 6.56 4.52
CA LYS A 203 -16.57 7.49 3.40
C LYS A 203 -17.16 6.87 2.13
N LEU A 204 -16.79 5.63 1.80
CA LEU A 204 -17.35 4.92 0.66
C LEU A 204 -18.86 4.74 0.76
N ALA A 205 -19.39 4.42 1.94
CA ALA A 205 -20.83 4.30 2.17
C ALA A 205 -21.55 5.64 1.96
N THR A 206 -20.96 6.72 2.48
CA THR A 206 -21.50 8.08 2.31
C THR A 206 -21.46 8.53 0.84
N ASP A 207 -20.35 8.28 0.14
CA ASP A 207 -20.19 8.66 -1.28
C ASP A 207 -21.15 7.89 -2.20
N ASN A 208 -21.71 6.77 -1.74
CA ASN A 208 -22.73 5.98 -2.48
C ASN A 208 -24.15 6.12 -1.92
N ASP A 209 -24.40 7.06 -1.01
CA ASP A 209 -25.70 7.31 -0.38
C ASP A 209 -26.35 6.06 0.23
N LEU A 210 -25.52 5.16 0.79
CA LEU A 210 -25.98 3.88 1.36
C LEU A 210 -26.50 4.03 2.79
N ILE A 211 -27.71 3.51 3.06
CA ILE A 211 -28.22 3.35 4.42
C ILE A 211 -27.51 2.17 5.07
N HIS A 212 -26.83 2.42 6.18
CA HIS A 212 -25.97 1.41 6.82
C HIS A 212 -25.97 1.54 8.35
N GLU A 213 -25.71 0.43 9.02
CA GLU A 213 -25.34 0.39 10.43
C GLU A 213 -23.82 0.55 10.60
N ASP A 214 -23.37 1.44 11.48
CA ASP A 214 -21.93 1.61 11.78
C ASP A 214 -21.28 0.30 12.25
N GLU A 215 -22.03 -0.59 12.91
CA GLU A 215 -21.57 -1.92 13.35
C GLU A 215 -21.27 -2.86 12.19
N ALA A 216 -22.03 -2.77 11.10
CA ALA A 216 -21.74 -3.50 9.87
C ALA A 216 -20.40 -3.07 9.26
N LEU A 217 -20.17 -1.75 9.21
CA LEU A 217 -18.91 -1.20 8.72
C LEU A 217 -17.72 -1.58 9.62
N ARG A 218 -17.90 -1.51 10.95
CA ARG A 218 -16.87 -1.95 11.91
C ARG A 218 -16.56 -3.44 11.78
N TYR A 219 -17.55 -4.27 11.55
CA TYR A 219 -17.37 -5.70 11.30
C TYR A 219 -16.50 -5.93 10.06
N ILE A 220 -16.78 -5.25 8.94
CA ILE A 220 -15.97 -5.34 7.72
C ILE A 220 -14.55 -4.85 8.01
N ALA A 221 -14.39 -3.70 8.66
CA ALA A 221 -13.09 -3.12 8.98
C ALA A 221 -12.22 -4.02 9.89
N ARG A 222 -12.84 -4.80 10.79
CA ARG A 222 -12.12 -5.76 11.65
C ARG A 222 -11.61 -6.97 10.89
N ASN A 223 -12.43 -7.52 9.99
CA ASN A 223 -12.13 -8.77 9.31
C ASN A 223 -11.18 -8.62 8.10
N PHE A 224 -11.08 -7.42 7.52
CA PHE A 224 -10.24 -7.14 6.35
C PHE A 224 -9.15 -6.12 6.70
N SER A 225 -8.05 -6.62 7.25
CA SER A 225 -6.95 -5.80 7.79
C SER A 225 -5.69 -5.76 6.93
N ASN A 226 -5.56 -6.63 5.92
CA ASN A 226 -4.33 -6.80 5.16
C ASN A 226 -4.03 -5.59 4.26
N ASN A 227 -5.01 -5.10 3.54
CA ASN A 227 -4.87 -3.96 2.66
C ASN A 227 -6.23 -3.32 2.34
N VAL A 228 -6.19 -2.08 1.86
CA VAL A 228 -7.41 -1.29 1.55
C VAL A 228 -8.18 -1.89 0.38
N ARG A 229 -7.52 -2.53 -0.59
CA ARG A 229 -8.18 -3.13 -1.75
C ARG A 229 -9.07 -4.33 -1.35
N GLU A 230 -8.60 -5.18 -0.44
CA GLU A 230 -9.43 -6.28 0.10
C GLU A 230 -10.60 -5.74 0.92
N LEU A 231 -10.35 -4.69 1.71
CA LEU A 231 -11.36 -4.01 2.50
C LEU A 231 -12.47 -3.42 1.61
N GLU A 232 -12.11 -2.67 0.57
CA GLU A 232 -13.05 -2.11 -0.41
C GLU A 232 -13.79 -3.20 -1.18
N GLY A 233 -13.11 -4.29 -1.54
CA GLY A 233 -13.72 -5.46 -2.20
C GLY A 233 -14.77 -6.14 -1.33
N ALA A 234 -14.49 -6.34 -0.04
CA ALA A 234 -15.45 -6.89 0.91
C ALA A 234 -16.66 -5.97 1.10
N PHE A 235 -16.44 -4.68 1.24
CA PHE A 235 -17.50 -3.67 1.33
C PHE A 235 -18.38 -3.68 0.07
N THR A 236 -17.77 -3.62 -1.12
CA THR A 236 -18.49 -3.65 -2.40
C THR A 236 -19.35 -4.89 -2.55
N LYS A 237 -18.85 -6.05 -2.09
CA LYS A 237 -19.61 -7.31 -2.12
C LYS A 237 -20.87 -7.23 -1.25
N VAL A 238 -20.78 -6.66 -0.06
CA VAL A 238 -21.95 -6.51 0.83
C VAL A 238 -22.94 -5.50 0.26
N CYS A 239 -22.46 -4.38 -0.28
CA CYS A 239 -23.30 -3.38 -0.93
C CYS A 239 -24.07 -3.94 -2.12
N ALA A 240 -23.39 -4.65 -3.02
CA ALA A 240 -24.05 -5.28 -4.18
C ALA A 240 -25.13 -6.28 -3.75
N TYR A 241 -24.91 -7.03 -2.67
CA TYR A 241 -25.92 -7.93 -2.15
C TYR A 241 -27.11 -7.18 -1.54
N ALA A 242 -26.85 -6.11 -0.77
CA ALA A 242 -27.88 -5.24 -0.21
C ALA A 242 -28.77 -4.62 -1.30
N GLU A 243 -28.16 -4.07 -2.35
CA GLU A 243 -28.86 -3.50 -3.49
C GLU A 243 -29.73 -4.53 -4.23
N ILE A 244 -29.17 -5.73 -4.55
CA ILE A 244 -29.89 -6.77 -5.30
C ILE A 244 -31.06 -7.31 -4.49
N THR A 245 -30.93 -7.41 -3.17
CA THR A 245 -31.98 -7.95 -2.27
C THR A 245 -32.88 -6.87 -1.67
N GLU A 246 -32.68 -5.59 -2.06
CA GLU A 246 -33.41 -4.44 -1.53
C GLU A 246 -33.38 -4.35 0.01
N GLN A 247 -32.22 -4.65 0.62
CA GLN A 247 -32.03 -4.65 2.07
C GLN A 247 -31.07 -3.53 2.46
N GLU A 248 -31.18 -3.06 3.71
CA GLU A 248 -30.21 -2.15 4.30
C GLU A 248 -28.92 -2.91 4.65
N LEU A 249 -27.80 -2.18 4.68
CA LEU A 249 -26.50 -2.75 5.05
C LEU A 249 -26.42 -2.89 6.58
N THR A 250 -26.96 -4.00 7.09
CA THR A 250 -26.97 -4.32 8.52
C THR A 250 -25.79 -5.25 8.88
N LEU A 251 -25.46 -5.31 10.18
CA LEU A 251 -24.47 -6.25 10.69
C LEU A 251 -24.83 -7.71 10.35
N LYS A 252 -26.11 -8.06 10.42
CA LYS A 252 -26.60 -9.40 10.04
C LYS A 252 -26.29 -9.73 8.59
N LEU A 253 -26.61 -8.80 7.68
CA LEU A 253 -26.33 -8.96 6.25
C LEU A 253 -24.82 -9.08 5.98
N ALA A 254 -24.00 -8.24 6.60
CA ALA A 254 -22.56 -8.29 6.45
C ALA A 254 -21.97 -9.66 6.86
N LYS A 255 -22.42 -10.20 7.99
CA LYS A 255 -22.05 -11.54 8.46
C LYS A 255 -22.48 -12.64 7.49
N GLU A 256 -23.70 -12.59 6.99
CA GLU A 256 -24.25 -13.57 6.04
C GLU A 256 -23.49 -13.59 4.72
N VAL A 257 -23.18 -12.41 4.16
CA VAL A 257 -22.54 -12.27 2.85
C VAL A 257 -21.07 -12.60 2.89
N LEU A 258 -20.36 -12.16 3.92
CA LEU A 258 -18.92 -12.34 4.03
C LEU A 258 -18.54 -13.68 4.60
N LYS A 259 -19.44 -14.30 5.38
CA LYS A 259 -19.19 -15.60 6.04
C LYS A 259 -17.80 -15.68 6.69
N CYS A 260 -17.32 -14.55 7.18
CA CYS A 260 -16.13 -14.55 8.01
C CYS A 260 -16.48 -15.42 9.22
N GLU A 261 -15.68 -16.43 9.52
CA GLU A 261 -15.84 -17.18 10.75
C GLU A 261 -15.91 -16.18 11.89
N GLU A 262 -16.94 -16.24 12.70
CA GLU A 262 -17.03 -15.44 13.92
C GLU A 262 -15.88 -15.88 14.83
N SER A 263 -14.74 -15.26 14.68
CA SER A 263 -13.84 -15.11 15.80
C SER A 263 -14.51 -14.08 16.70
N ASP A 264 -15.41 -14.51 17.56
CA ASP A 264 -15.73 -13.77 18.78
C ASP A 264 -14.40 -13.34 19.37
N GLU A 265 -14.18 -12.02 19.45
CA GLU A 265 -12.94 -11.42 19.89
C GLU A 265 -11.71 -12.00 19.15
N GLY A 266 -11.20 -11.31 18.13
CA GLY A 266 -10.01 -11.76 17.39
C GLY A 266 -8.94 -12.23 18.38
N ILE A 267 -8.32 -13.39 18.10
CA ILE A 267 -7.40 -14.08 18.99
C ILE A 267 -6.53 -13.06 19.72
N SER A 268 -6.74 -12.93 21.02
CA SER A 268 -6.05 -11.95 21.83
C SER A 268 -4.60 -12.36 22.07
N PHE A 269 -3.73 -11.40 22.32
CA PHE A 269 -2.36 -11.69 22.77
C PHE A 269 -2.34 -12.65 23.96
N ASP A 270 -3.31 -12.53 24.84
CA ASP A 270 -3.43 -13.39 26.04
C ASP A 270 -3.76 -14.84 25.66
N GLN A 271 -4.64 -15.06 24.70
CA GLN A 271 -4.95 -16.39 24.16
C GLN A 271 -3.72 -17.00 23.48
N ILE A 272 -3.01 -16.26 22.65
CA ILE A 272 -1.79 -16.75 21.99
C ILE A 272 -0.73 -17.10 23.04
N ALA A 273 -0.53 -16.23 24.02
CA ALA A 273 0.43 -16.47 25.08
C ALA A 273 0.05 -17.69 25.94
N ARG A 274 -1.23 -17.90 26.27
CA ARG A 274 -1.73 -19.08 27.02
C ARG A 274 -1.52 -20.39 26.25
N VAL A 275 -1.94 -20.43 24.99
CA VAL A 275 -1.78 -21.64 24.18
C VAL A 275 -0.31 -21.99 23.99
N THR A 276 0.54 -20.95 23.74
CA THR A 276 1.98 -21.15 23.60
C THR A 276 2.62 -21.59 24.90
N SER A 277 2.22 -21.02 26.04
CA SER A 277 2.75 -21.43 27.36
C SER A 277 2.35 -22.87 27.69
N SER A 278 1.11 -23.25 27.39
CA SER A 278 0.62 -24.63 27.56
C SER A 278 1.39 -25.63 26.69
N TYR A 279 1.66 -25.29 25.43
CA TYR A 279 2.45 -26.13 24.52
C TYR A 279 3.87 -26.41 25.05
N PHE A 280 4.52 -25.40 25.61
CA PHE A 280 5.86 -25.52 26.16
C PHE A 280 5.90 -25.91 27.64
N GLU A 281 4.73 -26.19 28.26
CA GLU A 281 4.64 -26.48 29.71
C GLU A 281 5.35 -25.42 30.57
N THR A 282 5.11 -24.14 30.26
CA THR A 282 5.68 -22.98 30.96
C THR A 282 4.56 -22.11 31.53
N ASP A 283 4.89 -21.26 32.52
CA ASP A 283 3.92 -20.28 33.03
C ASP A 283 3.84 -19.06 32.07
N ILE A 284 2.63 -18.57 31.84
CA ILE A 284 2.41 -17.35 31.05
C ILE A 284 3.14 -16.13 31.64
N LYS A 285 3.29 -16.09 32.99
CA LYS A 285 4.04 -15.04 33.68
C LYS A 285 5.53 -15.06 33.30
N ASP A 286 6.09 -16.26 33.10
CA ASP A 286 7.48 -16.43 32.67
C ASP A 286 7.70 -15.98 31.24
N ILE A 287 6.74 -16.25 30.34
CA ILE A 287 6.79 -15.78 28.96
C ILE A 287 6.72 -14.25 28.90
N LYS A 288 5.87 -13.62 29.68
CA LYS A 288 5.73 -12.15 29.78
C LYS A 288 6.85 -11.50 30.59
N GLY A 289 7.43 -12.24 31.51
CA GLY A 289 8.41 -11.75 32.49
C GLY A 289 9.87 -11.76 32.01
N THR A 290 10.76 -11.76 32.98
CA THR A 290 12.21 -11.76 32.77
C THR A 290 12.84 -13.14 32.97
N ALA A 291 12.05 -14.18 33.20
CA ALA A 291 12.53 -15.54 33.38
C ALA A 291 13.44 -15.97 32.22
N ARG A 292 14.53 -16.63 32.57
CA ARG A 292 15.57 -17.10 31.65
C ARG A 292 15.53 -18.63 31.62
N GLY A 293 15.58 -19.20 30.44
CA GLY A 293 15.60 -20.65 30.21
C GLY A 293 15.33 -20.91 28.75
N GLN A 294 15.86 -21.97 28.19
CA GLN A 294 15.76 -22.28 26.78
C GLN A 294 14.28 -22.45 26.35
N LYS A 295 13.49 -23.24 27.11
CA LYS A 295 12.07 -23.46 26.87
C LYS A 295 11.27 -22.14 26.95
N VAL A 296 11.45 -21.34 27.99
CA VAL A 296 10.75 -20.06 28.18
C VAL A 296 11.12 -19.05 27.10
N SER A 297 12.39 -19.00 26.71
CA SER A 297 12.85 -18.11 25.64
C SER A 297 12.23 -18.50 24.29
N MET A 298 12.18 -19.79 23.98
CA MET A 298 11.57 -20.31 22.76
C MET A 298 10.05 -20.03 22.74
N ALA A 299 9.36 -20.35 23.83
CA ALA A 299 7.93 -20.06 23.98
C ALA A 299 7.63 -18.55 23.80
N ARG A 300 8.45 -17.69 24.41
CA ARG A 300 8.33 -16.24 24.25
C ARG A 300 8.50 -15.78 22.81
N HIS A 301 9.54 -16.26 22.11
CA HIS A 301 9.81 -15.88 20.74
C HIS A 301 8.70 -16.36 19.79
N LEU A 302 8.23 -17.59 19.94
CA LEU A 302 7.10 -18.14 19.15
C LEU A 302 5.80 -17.39 19.43
N SER A 303 5.51 -17.08 20.70
CA SER A 303 4.33 -16.30 21.07
C SER A 303 4.36 -14.90 20.46
N ILE A 304 5.51 -14.20 20.50
CA ILE A 304 5.69 -12.90 19.87
C ILE A 304 5.49 -12.98 18.34
N TYR A 305 6.08 -13.99 17.71
CA TYR A 305 5.92 -14.23 16.27
C TYR A 305 4.45 -14.44 15.91
N LEU A 306 3.74 -15.30 16.63
CA LEU A 306 2.32 -15.58 16.41
C LEU A 306 1.44 -14.35 16.71
N CYS A 307 1.74 -13.57 17.74
CA CYS A 307 1.04 -12.31 17.99
C CYS A 307 1.12 -11.38 16.78
N ARG A 308 2.29 -11.25 16.15
CA ARG A 308 2.44 -10.40 14.96
C ARG A 308 1.70 -10.97 13.75
N GLU A 309 1.87 -12.27 13.47
CA GLU A 309 1.31 -12.94 12.28
C GLU A 309 -0.23 -13.08 12.34
N ILE A 310 -0.77 -13.39 13.53
CA ILE A 310 -2.21 -13.66 13.68
C ILE A 310 -2.99 -12.36 13.87
N THR A 311 -2.47 -11.41 14.67
CA THR A 311 -3.24 -10.21 15.04
C THR A 311 -2.91 -9.01 14.17
N ASN A 312 -1.85 -9.06 13.37
CA ASN A 312 -1.32 -7.93 12.58
C ASN A 312 -1.01 -6.65 13.40
N GLN A 313 -0.97 -6.77 14.73
CA GLN A 313 -0.70 -5.65 15.64
C GLN A 313 0.75 -5.17 15.52
N SER A 314 0.96 -3.86 15.75
CA SER A 314 2.29 -3.26 15.68
C SER A 314 3.26 -3.86 16.71
N PHE A 315 4.56 -3.87 16.40
CA PHE A 315 5.58 -4.29 17.36
C PHE A 315 5.58 -3.45 18.64
N VAL A 316 5.10 -2.20 18.57
CA VAL A 316 4.92 -1.33 19.76
C VAL A 316 3.83 -1.87 20.67
N ASN A 317 2.69 -2.30 20.13
CA ASN A 317 1.60 -2.87 20.90
C ASN A 317 1.99 -4.22 21.52
N ILE A 318 2.69 -5.07 20.77
CA ILE A 318 3.23 -6.33 21.27
C ILE A 318 4.26 -6.06 22.37
N ALA A 319 5.13 -5.07 22.21
CA ALA A 319 6.12 -4.67 23.23
C ALA A 319 5.48 -4.23 24.54
N LYS A 320 4.39 -3.48 24.49
CA LYS A 320 3.60 -3.09 25.66
C LYS A 320 3.04 -4.32 26.39
N TYR A 321 2.46 -5.27 25.64
CA TYR A 321 1.87 -6.48 26.22
C TYR A 321 2.92 -7.35 26.93
N TYR A 322 4.11 -7.53 26.32
CA TYR A 322 5.20 -8.33 26.91
C TYR A 322 6.08 -7.54 27.89
N ASN A 323 5.81 -6.25 28.09
CA ASN A 323 6.65 -5.36 28.89
C ASN A 323 8.15 -5.44 28.50
N LYS A 324 8.41 -5.35 27.19
CA LYS A 324 9.75 -5.43 26.59
C LYS A 324 10.02 -4.22 25.71
N LYS A 325 11.30 -3.99 25.41
CA LYS A 325 11.71 -2.98 24.43
C LYS A 325 11.28 -3.42 23.02
N HIS A 326 10.87 -2.47 22.19
CA HIS A 326 10.49 -2.70 20.79
C HIS A 326 11.57 -3.50 20.03
N THR A 327 12.84 -3.17 20.21
CA THR A 327 13.98 -3.87 19.59
C THR A 327 14.06 -5.36 19.97
N THR A 328 13.70 -5.70 21.21
CA THR A 328 13.66 -7.10 21.69
C THR A 328 12.54 -7.89 21.00
N ILE A 329 11.41 -7.26 20.77
CA ILE A 329 10.26 -7.87 20.07
C ILE A 329 10.61 -8.11 18.60
N MET A 330 11.20 -7.13 17.93
CA MET A 330 11.66 -7.27 16.54
C MET A 330 12.68 -8.39 16.40
N PHE A 331 13.68 -8.45 17.32
CA PHE A 331 14.67 -9.52 17.29
C PHE A 331 14.02 -10.90 17.42
N ALA A 332 13.08 -11.07 18.36
CA ALA A 332 12.38 -12.32 18.56
C ALA A 332 11.58 -12.74 17.33
N TYR A 333 10.88 -11.80 16.71
CA TYR A 333 10.12 -12.02 15.49
C TYR A 333 11.03 -12.44 14.32
N GLU A 334 12.07 -11.67 14.03
CA GLU A 334 12.99 -11.95 12.91
C GLU A 334 13.73 -13.29 13.10
N LYS A 335 14.06 -13.65 14.33
CA LYS A 335 14.68 -14.94 14.64
C LYS A 335 13.76 -16.09 14.20
N ILE A 336 12.51 -16.10 14.65
CA ILE A 336 11.55 -17.17 14.30
C ILE A 336 11.25 -17.16 12.80
N LYS A 337 11.12 -15.99 12.20
CA LYS A 337 10.88 -15.83 10.76
C LYS A 337 11.98 -16.49 9.92
N LYS A 338 13.23 -16.40 10.34
CA LYS A 338 14.36 -17.04 9.65
C LYS A 338 14.44 -18.54 9.90
N GLU A 339 14.11 -18.99 11.10
CA GLU A 339 14.28 -20.37 11.53
C GLU A 339 13.06 -21.27 11.22
N LYS A 340 11.87 -20.71 10.98
CA LYS A 340 10.63 -21.48 10.82
C LYS A 340 10.64 -22.53 9.68
N ASP A 341 11.37 -22.25 8.61
CA ASP A 341 11.44 -23.13 7.43
C ASP A 341 12.61 -24.12 7.49
N THR A 342 13.60 -23.87 8.33
CA THR A 342 14.82 -24.68 8.45
C THR A 342 14.87 -25.52 9.74
N ASN A 343 14.16 -25.09 10.78
CA ASN A 343 14.12 -25.78 12.06
C ASN A 343 12.81 -26.54 12.24
N ARG A 344 12.90 -27.87 12.20
CA ARG A 344 11.74 -28.78 12.28
C ARG A 344 10.97 -28.63 13.60
N GLU A 345 11.64 -28.36 14.71
CA GLU A 345 11.01 -28.18 16.04
C GLU A 345 10.14 -26.92 16.03
N ILE A 346 10.67 -25.79 15.52
CA ILE A 346 9.94 -24.53 15.39
C ILE A 346 8.75 -24.68 14.44
N SER A 347 8.96 -25.31 13.28
CA SER A 347 7.90 -25.54 12.29
C SER A 347 6.75 -26.38 12.86
N THR A 348 7.08 -27.46 13.61
CA THR A 348 6.09 -28.31 14.26
C THR A 348 5.33 -27.54 15.34
N ALA A 349 6.04 -26.82 16.22
CA ALA A 349 5.42 -26.01 17.27
C ALA A 349 4.47 -24.96 16.71
N LEU A 350 4.87 -24.24 15.65
CA LEU A 350 4.02 -23.25 14.99
C LEU A 350 2.73 -23.87 14.44
N ARG A 351 2.84 -25.03 13.80
CA ARG A 351 1.68 -25.75 13.24
C ARG A 351 0.71 -26.19 14.35
N GLU A 352 1.21 -26.80 15.41
CA GLU A 352 0.38 -27.33 16.50
C GLU A 352 -0.27 -26.21 17.32
N ILE A 353 0.46 -25.13 17.59
CA ILE A 353 -0.09 -23.96 18.29
C ILE A 353 -1.16 -23.28 17.42
N ARG A 354 -0.94 -23.11 16.09
CA ARG A 354 -1.96 -22.57 15.19
C ARG A 354 -3.21 -23.46 15.17
N GLN A 355 -3.05 -24.77 15.12
CA GLN A 355 -4.16 -25.70 15.16
C GLN A 355 -4.95 -25.60 16.48
N ALA A 356 -4.27 -25.47 17.61
CA ALA A 356 -4.91 -25.26 18.92
C ALA A 356 -5.63 -23.91 19.01
N LEU A 357 -5.13 -22.88 18.33
CA LEU A 357 -5.78 -21.57 18.19
C LEU A 357 -6.92 -21.58 17.14
N LYS A 358 -7.13 -22.68 16.43
CA LYS A 358 -8.06 -22.80 15.29
C LYS A 358 -7.79 -21.78 14.16
N VAL A 359 -6.53 -21.45 13.93
CA VAL A 359 -6.06 -20.57 12.85
C VAL A 359 -5.26 -21.44 11.89
N LEU A 360 -5.72 -21.54 10.66
CA LEU A 360 -5.03 -22.26 9.58
C LEU A 360 -3.91 -21.41 8.96
#